data_3db9354e7cc555ba684ee8394c933701
#
_entry.id   3db9354e7cc555ba684ee8394c933701
#
_cell.length_a   1.000
_cell.length_b   1.000
_cell.length_c   1.000
_cell.angle_alpha   90.00
_cell.angle_beta   90.00
_cell.angle_gamma   90.00
#
_symmetry.space_group_name_H-M   'P 1'
#
loop_
_entity.id
_entity.type
_entity.pdbx_description
1 polymer ?
#
loop_
_entity_poly.entity_id
_entity_poly.type
_entity_poly.pdbx_seq_one_letter_code
_entity_poly.pdbx_strand_id
1 'polypeptide(L)'
;MKQKEMRGVDMPYLSREDIEKIADRIVCQYKKAYVPERHMCYMVDATELAEMLGFKVEYVHITRDGSILGQTSSGRVWTTIYDDNMNQLFFELDGYTILVDKRLLTNPKIAGRKNFTIAHEVAHQIINREYPEMYDKQNRVFCDYRRSVKPKKVEKDWHEWQADALAAALLLPLDALQDSMFMFGLGEKLKMLSRKYSDTKYRFFCDMADYLQVSRTALSYRMEQLGLLENNRLVIEAEARRKGVA
;
A
#
# COMPACT_ATOMS: atom_id res chain seq x y z
N MET A 1 -32.39 1.23 -37.69
CA MET A 1 -31.00 1.43 -37.27
C MET A 1 -31.01 1.48 -35.73
N LYS A 2 -30.56 0.42 -35.07
CA LYS A 2 -30.46 0.37 -33.61
C LYS A 2 -29.19 1.10 -33.20
N GLN A 3 -29.32 2.17 -32.40
CA GLN A 3 -28.21 2.83 -31.72
C GLN A 3 -27.56 1.81 -30.78
N LYS A 4 -26.30 1.50 -31.08
CA LYS A 4 -25.43 0.72 -30.20
C LYS A 4 -24.99 1.67 -29.08
N GLU A 5 -25.60 1.53 -27.90
CA GLU A 5 -25.11 2.19 -26.70
C GLU A 5 -23.63 1.87 -26.53
N MET A 6 -22.78 2.90 -26.54
CA MET A 6 -21.37 2.79 -26.19
C MET A 6 -21.32 2.43 -24.71
N ARG A 7 -21.13 1.14 -24.44
CA ARG A 7 -20.75 0.65 -23.10
C ARG A 7 -19.42 1.29 -22.74
N GLY A 8 -19.27 1.64 -21.46
CA GLY A 8 -18.22 2.43 -20.88
C GLY A 8 -16.83 2.09 -21.42
N VAL A 9 -15.98 3.09 -21.46
CA VAL A 9 -14.56 2.99 -21.82
C VAL A 9 -13.97 1.87 -20.96
N ASP A 10 -13.57 0.76 -21.60
CA ASP A 10 -12.82 -0.31 -20.93
C ASP A 10 -11.54 0.30 -20.38
N MET A 11 -11.48 0.47 -19.07
CA MET A 11 -10.29 0.97 -18.41
C MET A 11 -9.15 -0.01 -18.66
N PRO A 12 -7.96 0.44 -19.09
CA PRO A 12 -6.81 -0.41 -19.22
C PRO A 12 -6.52 -1.06 -17.85
N TYR A 13 -6.56 -2.37 -17.83
CA TYR A 13 -6.29 -3.16 -16.64
C TYR A 13 -4.80 -3.51 -16.62
N LEU A 14 -4.09 -3.04 -15.58
CA LEU A 14 -2.73 -3.49 -15.33
C LEU A 14 -2.77 -4.91 -14.78
N SER A 15 -2.13 -5.82 -15.48
CA SER A 15 -1.94 -7.17 -14.97
C SER A 15 -0.98 -7.16 -13.76
N ARG A 16 -0.97 -8.25 -12.99
CA ARG A 16 0.02 -8.38 -11.90
C ARG A 16 1.45 -8.32 -12.42
N GLU A 17 1.70 -8.87 -13.60
CA GLU A 17 3.02 -8.82 -14.23
C GLU A 17 3.44 -7.40 -14.60
N ASP A 18 2.51 -6.57 -15.07
CA ASP A 18 2.79 -5.15 -15.37
C ASP A 18 3.09 -4.38 -14.08
N ILE A 19 2.32 -4.64 -13.01
CA ILE A 19 2.55 -4.04 -11.69
C ILE A 19 3.93 -4.42 -11.13
N GLU A 20 4.34 -5.69 -11.24
CA GLU A 20 5.67 -6.13 -10.81
C GLU A 20 6.78 -5.42 -11.64
N LYS A 21 6.64 -5.30 -12.96
CA LYS A 21 7.61 -4.60 -13.81
C LYS A 21 7.76 -3.12 -13.43
N ILE A 22 6.64 -2.45 -13.11
CA ILE A 22 6.65 -1.06 -12.64
C ILE A 22 7.39 -0.98 -11.30
N ALA A 23 7.04 -1.85 -10.35
CA ALA A 23 7.67 -1.88 -9.04
C ALA A 23 9.17 -2.16 -9.13
N ASP A 24 9.60 -3.19 -9.88
CA ASP A 24 11.01 -3.57 -10.04
C ASP A 24 11.85 -2.40 -10.58
N ARG A 25 11.32 -1.67 -11.57
CA ARG A 25 12.01 -0.50 -12.13
C ARG A 25 12.22 0.59 -11.07
N ILE A 26 11.21 0.88 -10.27
CA ILE A 26 11.23 1.91 -9.24
C ILE A 26 12.11 1.49 -8.06
N VAL A 27 11.96 0.25 -7.60
CA VAL A 27 12.80 -0.32 -6.53
C VAL A 27 14.27 -0.38 -6.93
N CYS A 28 14.58 -0.66 -8.20
CA CYS A 28 15.95 -0.58 -8.70
C CYS A 28 16.55 0.84 -8.57
N GLN A 29 15.74 1.88 -8.80
CA GLN A 29 16.17 3.27 -8.58
C GLN A 29 16.34 3.57 -7.09
N TYR A 30 15.39 3.14 -6.25
CA TYR A 30 15.46 3.29 -4.81
C TYR A 30 16.71 2.64 -4.22
N LYS A 31 17.03 1.43 -4.63
CA LYS A 31 18.24 0.71 -4.18
C LYS A 31 19.51 1.50 -4.51
N LYS A 32 19.61 2.05 -5.71
CA LYS A 32 20.77 2.87 -6.10
C LYS A 32 20.92 4.15 -5.27
N ALA A 33 19.80 4.72 -4.82
CA ALA A 33 19.79 5.97 -4.07
C ALA A 33 20.02 5.78 -2.56
N TYR A 34 19.43 4.73 -1.98
CA TYR A 34 19.30 4.60 -0.52
C TYR A 34 19.90 3.32 0.06
N VAL A 35 20.15 2.28 -0.75
CA VAL A 35 20.66 1.01 -0.25
C VAL A 35 22.15 0.87 -0.55
N PRO A 36 23.04 0.90 0.46
CA PRO A 36 24.46 0.69 0.23
C PRO A 36 24.76 -0.68 -0.39
N GLU A 37 25.75 -0.77 -1.29
CA GLU A 37 26.09 -1.97 -2.08
C GLU A 37 26.34 -3.26 -1.26
N ARG A 38 26.55 -3.15 0.05
CA ARG A 38 26.90 -4.29 0.95
C ARG A 38 25.79 -4.74 1.87
N HIS A 39 24.57 -4.20 1.75
CA HIS A 39 23.45 -4.64 2.58
C HIS A 39 22.80 -5.89 1.99
N MET A 40 22.84 -7.00 2.76
CA MET A 40 22.17 -8.24 2.40
C MET A 40 20.64 -8.17 2.55
N CYS A 41 20.14 -7.24 3.37
CA CYS A 41 18.72 -7.06 3.58
C CYS A 41 18.42 -5.57 3.67
N TYR A 42 17.34 -5.13 3.05
CA TYR A 42 16.91 -3.75 3.07
C TYR A 42 15.38 -3.64 3.24
N MET A 43 14.97 -2.50 3.75
CA MET A 43 13.57 -2.10 3.86
C MET A 43 13.35 -0.90 2.93
N VAL A 44 12.20 -0.84 2.29
CA VAL A 44 11.79 0.34 1.52
C VAL A 44 11.03 1.28 2.45
N ASP A 45 11.60 2.45 2.76
CA ASP A 45 10.88 3.51 3.45
C ASP A 45 9.99 4.25 2.45
N ALA A 46 8.69 4.30 2.75
CA ALA A 46 7.71 4.89 1.85
C ALA A 46 7.86 6.41 1.70
N THR A 47 8.41 7.09 2.71
CA THR A 47 8.64 8.55 2.66
C THR A 47 9.82 8.85 1.73
N GLU A 48 10.94 8.14 1.91
CA GLU A 48 12.10 8.25 1.02
C GLU A 48 11.74 7.91 -0.43
N LEU A 49 10.91 6.87 -0.62
CA LEU A 49 10.40 6.49 -1.94
C LEU A 49 9.57 7.61 -2.57
N ALA A 50 8.68 8.25 -1.80
CA ALA A 50 7.88 9.38 -2.26
C ALA A 50 8.77 10.56 -2.66
N GLU A 51 9.73 10.93 -1.82
CA GLU A 51 10.68 12.02 -2.06
C GLU A 51 11.55 11.77 -3.30
N MET A 52 12.06 10.54 -3.47
CA MET A 52 12.82 10.14 -4.66
C MET A 52 12.03 10.34 -5.95
N LEU A 53 10.71 10.09 -5.90
CA LEU A 53 9.81 10.26 -7.04
C LEU A 53 9.31 11.71 -7.21
N GLY A 54 9.78 12.63 -6.38
CA GLY A 54 9.43 14.06 -6.42
C GLY A 54 8.07 14.39 -5.80
N PHE A 55 7.56 13.53 -4.91
CA PHE A 55 6.36 13.81 -4.13
C PHE A 55 6.71 14.40 -2.76
N LYS A 56 5.84 15.26 -2.26
CA LYS A 56 5.91 15.85 -0.94
C LYS A 56 4.90 15.13 -0.02
N VAL A 57 5.35 14.67 1.14
CA VAL A 57 4.47 14.06 2.15
C VAL A 57 4.18 15.08 3.25
N GLU A 58 2.91 15.38 3.46
CA GLU A 58 2.43 16.31 4.49
C GLU A 58 1.53 15.59 5.49
N TYR A 59 1.79 15.80 6.79
CA TYR A 59 1.03 15.18 7.87
C TYR A 59 0.01 16.16 8.44
N VAL A 60 -1.26 15.89 8.19
CA VAL A 60 -2.40 16.74 8.59
C VAL A 60 -3.55 15.90 9.16
N HIS A 61 -4.53 16.51 9.79
CA HIS A 61 -5.80 15.84 10.05
C HIS A 61 -6.69 15.96 8.80
N ILE A 62 -6.81 14.86 8.04
CA ILE A 62 -7.58 14.84 6.79
C ILE A 62 -9.09 14.88 7.10
N THR A 63 -9.53 14.14 8.13
CA THR A 63 -10.91 14.14 8.61
C THR A 63 -10.96 14.25 10.13
N ARG A 64 -12.05 14.79 10.66
CA ARG A 64 -12.23 14.93 12.13
C ARG A 64 -12.18 13.59 12.86
N ASP A 65 -12.74 12.55 12.27
CA ASP A 65 -12.83 11.20 12.84
C ASP A 65 -11.65 10.29 12.45
N GLY A 66 -10.75 10.76 11.54
CA GLY A 66 -9.65 9.98 10.97
C GLY A 66 -10.14 8.81 10.13
N SER A 67 -11.26 8.93 9.45
CA SER A 67 -11.79 7.92 8.52
C SER A 67 -10.95 7.81 7.25
N ILE A 68 -10.31 8.89 6.81
CA ILE A 68 -9.36 8.93 5.70
C ILE A 68 -7.94 8.99 6.28
N LEU A 69 -7.07 8.13 5.79
CA LEU A 69 -5.69 7.98 6.25
C LEU A 69 -4.67 8.57 5.31
N GLY A 70 -4.93 8.54 4.02
CA GLY A 70 -4.13 9.11 2.96
C GLY A 70 -5.02 9.82 1.95
N GLN A 71 -4.47 10.82 1.28
CA GLN A 71 -5.16 11.55 0.22
C GLN A 71 -4.15 12.14 -0.75
N THR A 72 -4.40 11.98 -2.04
CA THR A 72 -3.65 12.65 -3.11
C THR A 72 -4.58 13.02 -4.26
N SER A 73 -4.07 13.65 -5.31
CA SER A 73 -4.88 14.05 -6.47
C SER A 73 -4.13 13.93 -7.78
N SER A 74 -4.85 13.72 -8.87
CA SER A 74 -4.28 13.68 -10.23
C SER A 74 -3.89 15.06 -10.78
N GLY A 75 -4.20 16.14 -10.08
CA GLY A 75 -3.90 17.51 -10.46
C GLY A 75 -4.38 18.50 -9.40
N ARG A 76 -4.44 19.78 -9.76
CA ARG A 76 -4.86 20.81 -8.80
C ARG A 76 -6.32 20.68 -8.41
N VAL A 77 -6.56 20.55 -7.10
CA VAL A 77 -7.91 20.47 -6.53
C VAL A 77 -7.91 20.96 -5.07
N TRP A 78 -8.96 21.66 -4.68
CA TRP A 78 -9.13 22.06 -3.29
C TRP A 78 -9.77 20.95 -2.47
N THR A 79 -9.20 20.69 -1.32
CA THR A 79 -9.71 19.75 -0.32
C THR A 79 -9.83 20.44 1.04
N THR A 80 -10.49 19.78 1.97
CA THR A 80 -10.61 20.23 3.35
C THR A 80 -9.68 19.41 4.24
N ILE A 81 -8.94 20.10 5.11
CA ILE A 81 -8.15 19.51 6.18
C ILE A 81 -8.54 20.18 7.52
N TYR A 82 -7.96 19.70 8.62
CA TYR A 82 -8.22 20.24 9.94
C TYR A 82 -6.91 20.55 10.67
N ASP A 83 -6.89 21.63 11.45
CA ASP A 83 -5.80 21.94 12.36
C ASP A 83 -5.82 21.05 13.63
N ASP A 84 -4.87 21.25 14.53
CA ASP A 84 -4.78 20.49 15.79
C ASP A 84 -5.97 20.77 16.75
N ASN A 85 -6.70 21.89 16.56
CA ASN A 85 -7.93 22.24 17.27
C ASN A 85 -9.19 21.78 16.55
N MET A 86 -9.04 21.01 15.47
CA MET A 86 -10.14 20.53 14.61
C MET A 86 -10.94 21.66 13.93
N ASN A 87 -10.35 22.83 13.72
CA ASN A 87 -10.89 23.86 12.85
C ASN A 87 -10.65 23.49 11.39
N GLN A 88 -11.64 23.75 10.56
CA GLN A 88 -11.58 23.47 9.13
C GLN A 88 -10.68 24.46 8.40
N LEU A 89 -9.80 23.94 7.56
CA LEU A 89 -8.93 24.69 6.67
C LEU A 89 -9.08 24.18 5.23
N PHE A 90 -8.87 25.07 4.26
CA PHE A 90 -8.80 24.68 2.86
C PHE A 90 -7.35 24.47 2.45
N PHE A 91 -7.10 23.39 1.70
CA PHE A 91 -5.79 23.01 1.22
C PHE A 91 -5.86 22.73 -0.29
N GLU A 92 -4.92 23.28 -1.05
CA GLU A 92 -4.80 23.00 -2.47
C GLU A 92 -3.84 21.81 -2.67
N LEU A 93 -4.37 20.67 -3.11
CA LEU A 93 -3.59 19.59 -3.66
C LEU A 93 -3.12 19.98 -5.05
N ASP A 94 -1.85 19.77 -5.34
CA ASP A 94 -1.18 20.19 -6.58
C ASP A 94 -0.87 19.04 -7.55
N GLY A 95 -1.23 17.82 -7.19
CA GLY A 95 -0.88 16.59 -7.91
C GLY A 95 0.52 16.05 -7.56
N TYR A 96 1.24 16.68 -6.62
CA TYR A 96 2.56 16.26 -6.12
C TYR A 96 2.59 16.08 -4.62
N THR A 97 1.61 16.62 -3.92
CA THR A 97 1.48 16.51 -2.46
C THR A 97 0.63 15.29 -2.09
N ILE A 98 1.15 14.50 -1.17
CA ILE A 98 0.48 13.38 -0.52
C ILE A 98 0.15 13.79 0.91
N LEU A 99 -1.13 13.84 1.25
CA LEU A 99 -1.56 14.07 2.63
C LEU A 99 -1.68 12.73 3.36
N VAL A 100 -1.16 12.69 4.58
CA VAL A 100 -1.20 11.53 5.47
C VAL A 100 -1.79 11.95 6.81
N ASP A 101 -2.72 11.17 7.34
CA ASP A 101 -3.34 11.50 8.61
C ASP A 101 -2.30 11.52 9.75
N LYS A 102 -2.19 12.63 10.44
CA LYS A 102 -1.23 12.89 11.52
C LYS A 102 -1.30 11.86 12.65
N ARG A 103 -2.45 11.22 12.86
CA ARG A 103 -2.63 10.17 13.86
C ARG A 103 -1.78 8.93 13.57
N LEU A 104 -1.31 8.73 12.33
CA LEU A 104 -0.41 7.64 11.97
C LEU A 104 1.01 7.85 12.54
N LEU A 105 1.38 9.05 12.97
CA LEU A 105 2.66 9.34 13.61
C LEU A 105 2.68 8.99 15.11
N THR A 106 1.52 8.95 15.77
CA THR A 106 1.44 8.90 17.24
C THR A 106 1.63 7.51 17.83
N ASN A 107 1.59 6.45 17.02
CA ASN A 107 1.68 5.08 17.53
C ASN A 107 2.66 4.23 16.70
N PRO A 108 3.86 3.90 17.25
CA PRO A 108 4.83 3.07 16.55
C PRO A 108 4.30 1.70 16.11
N LYS A 109 3.30 1.15 16.83
CA LYS A 109 2.68 -0.14 16.48
C LYS A 109 1.92 -0.12 15.15
N ILE A 110 1.64 1.06 14.61
CA ILE A 110 0.98 1.23 13.32
C ILE A 110 1.92 1.79 12.23
N ALA A 111 3.24 1.76 12.47
CA ALA A 111 4.24 2.20 11.48
C ALA A 111 4.03 1.54 10.11
N GLY A 112 3.76 0.23 10.10
CA GLY A 112 3.42 -0.49 8.86
C GLY A 112 2.17 0.03 8.16
N ARG A 113 1.22 0.62 8.89
CA ARG A 113 0.05 1.25 8.30
C ARG A 113 0.42 2.59 7.66
N LYS A 114 1.24 3.39 8.35
CA LYS A 114 1.77 4.65 7.81
C LYS A 114 2.48 4.41 6.47
N ASN A 115 3.44 3.47 6.46
CA ASN A 115 4.19 3.14 5.25
C ASN A 115 3.29 2.66 4.13
N PHE A 116 2.33 1.78 4.42
CA PHE A 116 1.40 1.30 3.40
C PHE A 116 0.51 2.42 2.86
N THR A 117 0.00 3.32 3.72
CA THR A 117 -0.79 4.47 3.28
C THR A 117 0.01 5.38 2.35
N ILE A 118 1.26 5.73 2.71
CA ILE A 118 2.11 6.55 1.83
C ILE A 118 2.36 5.85 0.49
N ALA A 119 2.76 4.56 0.52
CA ALA A 119 3.03 3.81 -0.69
C ALA A 119 1.78 3.64 -1.59
N HIS A 120 0.59 3.55 -1.01
CA HIS A 120 -0.68 3.50 -1.72
C HIS A 120 -0.97 4.80 -2.48
N GLU A 121 -0.79 5.94 -1.83
CA GLU A 121 -0.94 7.25 -2.48
C GLU A 121 0.14 7.47 -3.56
N VAL A 122 1.39 7.02 -3.30
CA VAL A 122 2.47 7.00 -4.31
C VAL A 122 2.06 6.14 -5.51
N ALA A 123 1.47 4.97 -5.27
CA ALA A 123 1.01 4.08 -6.35
C ALA A 123 -0.05 4.74 -7.23
N HIS A 124 -1.02 5.45 -6.65
CA HIS A 124 -1.98 6.24 -7.42
C HIS A 124 -1.28 7.26 -8.31
N GLN A 125 -0.27 7.96 -7.78
CA GLN A 125 0.48 8.95 -8.54
C GLN A 125 1.31 8.34 -9.68
N ILE A 126 1.94 7.18 -9.44
CA ILE A 126 2.70 6.46 -10.47
C ILE A 126 1.75 6.04 -11.61
N ILE A 127 0.64 5.40 -11.28
CA ILE A 127 -0.34 4.92 -12.27
C ILE A 127 -0.92 6.11 -13.04
N ASN A 128 -1.27 7.21 -12.35
CA ASN A 128 -1.80 8.41 -13.01
C ASN A 128 -0.79 9.04 -13.99
N ARG A 129 0.51 9.03 -13.68
CA ARG A 129 1.55 9.61 -14.55
C ARG A 129 1.89 8.72 -15.74
N GLU A 130 1.92 7.40 -15.53
CA GLU A 130 2.29 6.45 -16.59
C GLU A 130 1.10 6.10 -17.50
N TYR A 131 -0.10 6.17 -16.97
CA TYR A 131 -1.34 5.81 -17.67
C TYR A 131 -2.42 6.88 -17.46
N PRO A 132 -2.18 8.13 -17.93
CA PRO A 132 -3.12 9.24 -17.69
C PRO A 132 -4.50 9.00 -18.31
N GLU A 133 -4.59 8.14 -19.33
CA GLU A 133 -5.85 7.73 -19.97
C GLU A 133 -6.73 6.85 -19.07
N MET A 134 -6.17 6.23 -18.04
CA MET A 134 -6.92 5.46 -17.04
C MET A 134 -7.71 6.36 -16.10
N TYR A 135 -7.30 7.61 -15.97
CA TYR A 135 -7.93 8.57 -15.09
C TYR A 135 -8.74 9.56 -15.93
N ASP A 136 -9.97 9.81 -15.48
CA ASP A 136 -10.86 10.76 -16.14
C ASP A 136 -10.14 12.12 -16.25
N LYS A 137 -10.38 12.86 -17.34
CA LYS A 137 -9.74 14.16 -17.64
C LYS A 137 -10.00 15.24 -16.58
N GLN A 138 -10.85 14.94 -15.58
CA GLN A 138 -11.10 15.82 -14.44
C GLN A 138 -10.09 15.50 -13.32
N ASN A 139 -9.57 16.56 -12.67
CA ASN A 139 -8.73 16.42 -11.49
C ASN A 139 -9.47 15.61 -10.41
N ARG A 140 -8.94 14.43 -10.09
CA ARG A 140 -9.58 13.48 -9.18
C ARG A 140 -8.81 13.43 -7.87
N VAL A 141 -9.54 13.37 -6.76
CA VAL A 141 -8.98 13.09 -5.43
C VAL A 141 -9.04 11.60 -5.19
N PHE A 142 -7.93 11.02 -4.72
CA PHE A 142 -7.83 9.65 -4.24
C PHE A 142 -7.74 9.66 -2.73
N CYS A 143 -8.34 8.68 -2.07
CA CYS A 143 -8.38 8.62 -0.61
C CYS A 143 -8.22 7.18 -0.11
N ASP A 144 -7.23 6.94 0.76
CA ASP A 144 -7.13 5.69 1.53
C ASP A 144 -8.05 5.74 2.77
N TYR A 145 -9.07 4.91 2.78
CA TYR A 145 -10.01 4.81 3.89
C TYR A 145 -9.60 3.78 4.94
N ARG A 146 -9.92 4.03 6.21
CA ARG A 146 -9.86 2.96 7.21
C ARG A 146 -10.73 1.80 6.78
N ARG A 147 -10.21 0.58 6.84
CA ARG A 147 -10.94 -0.65 6.45
C ARG A 147 -12.30 -0.81 7.14
N SER A 148 -12.47 -0.23 8.35
CA SER A 148 -13.73 -0.27 9.10
C SER A 148 -14.81 0.70 8.60
N VAL A 149 -14.44 1.65 7.75
CA VAL A 149 -15.30 2.75 7.31
C VAL A 149 -15.60 2.71 5.81
N LYS A 150 -14.99 1.77 5.06
CA LYS A 150 -15.26 1.62 3.61
C LYS A 150 -16.77 1.51 3.37
N PRO A 151 -17.35 2.29 2.46
CA PRO A 151 -18.77 2.23 2.14
C PRO A 151 -19.17 0.82 1.69
N LYS A 152 -20.34 0.35 2.12
CA LYS A 152 -20.82 -1.06 1.96
C LYS A 152 -21.10 -1.52 0.53
N LYS A 153 -21.06 -0.64 -0.46
CA LYS A 153 -21.24 -0.92 -1.90
C LYS A 153 -20.15 -0.22 -2.68
N VAL A 154 -19.03 -0.87 -2.81
CA VAL A 154 -18.07 -0.53 -3.86
C VAL A 154 -18.07 -1.70 -4.82
N GLU A 155 -18.57 -1.52 -6.03
CA GLU A 155 -18.11 -2.30 -7.17
C GLU A 155 -16.59 -2.35 -7.09
N LYS A 156 -15.99 -3.48 -7.47
CA LYS A 156 -14.54 -3.68 -7.39
C LYS A 156 -13.86 -2.47 -8.03
N ASP A 157 -13.40 -1.54 -7.22
CA ASP A 157 -12.67 -0.37 -7.71
C ASP A 157 -11.28 -0.86 -8.14
N TRP A 158 -11.11 -0.99 -9.43
CA TRP A 158 -9.88 -1.49 -10.03
C TRP A 158 -8.72 -0.53 -9.83
N HIS A 159 -8.96 0.77 -9.66
CA HIS A 159 -7.92 1.74 -9.34
C HIS A 159 -7.36 1.47 -7.94
N GLU A 160 -8.24 1.29 -6.96
CA GLU A 160 -7.84 0.97 -5.59
C GLU A 160 -7.09 -0.37 -5.52
N TRP A 161 -7.57 -1.39 -6.26
CA TRP A 161 -6.90 -2.68 -6.31
C TRP A 161 -5.50 -2.58 -6.91
N GLN A 162 -5.33 -1.83 -8.00
CA GLN A 162 -4.04 -1.63 -8.65
C GLN A 162 -3.08 -0.83 -7.76
N ALA A 163 -3.59 0.21 -7.08
CA ALA A 163 -2.81 0.97 -6.10
C ALA A 163 -2.37 0.12 -4.91
N ASP A 164 -3.28 -0.69 -4.33
CA ASP A 164 -2.96 -1.65 -3.27
C ASP A 164 -1.88 -2.66 -3.71
N ALA A 165 -2.01 -3.20 -4.92
CA ALA A 165 -1.08 -4.18 -5.46
C ALA A 165 0.31 -3.58 -5.73
N LEU A 166 0.36 -2.38 -6.32
CA LEU A 166 1.61 -1.67 -6.59
C LEU A 166 2.29 -1.23 -5.28
N ALA A 167 1.54 -0.71 -4.31
CA ALA A 167 2.06 -0.36 -2.99
C ALA A 167 2.71 -1.57 -2.30
N ALA A 168 2.05 -2.73 -2.35
CA ALA A 168 2.61 -3.96 -1.79
C ALA A 168 3.88 -4.41 -2.52
N ALA A 169 3.94 -4.28 -3.86
CA ALA A 169 5.12 -4.64 -4.64
C ALA A 169 6.30 -3.68 -4.39
N LEU A 170 6.03 -2.39 -4.22
CA LEU A 170 7.04 -1.38 -3.90
C LEU A 170 7.65 -1.58 -2.51
N LEU A 171 6.82 -1.83 -1.49
CA LEU A 171 7.29 -2.02 -0.12
C LEU A 171 7.91 -3.39 0.15
N LEU A 172 7.51 -4.41 -0.59
CA LEU A 172 7.88 -5.80 -0.39
C LEU A 172 8.35 -6.43 -1.71
N PRO A 173 9.45 -5.94 -2.29
CA PRO A 173 10.04 -6.54 -3.48
C PRO A 173 10.56 -7.95 -3.19
N LEU A 174 10.60 -8.79 -4.20
CA LEU A 174 10.91 -10.22 -4.05
C LEU A 174 12.27 -10.46 -3.40
N ASP A 175 13.31 -9.75 -3.86
CA ASP A 175 14.67 -9.88 -3.34
C ASP A 175 14.76 -9.47 -1.85
N ALA A 176 14.17 -8.34 -1.46
CA ALA A 176 14.13 -7.92 -0.05
C ALA A 176 13.40 -8.94 0.84
N LEU A 177 12.35 -9.57 0.32
CA LEU A 177 11.64 -10.61 1.04
C LEU A 177 12.48 -11.89 1.19
N GLN A 178 13.16 -12.33 0.14
CA GLN A 178 14.02 -13.52 0.17
C GLN A 178 15.18 -13.33 1.14
N ASP A 179 15.85 -12.18 1.09
CA ASP A 179 16.94 -11.83 2.01
C ASP A 179 16.46 -11.75 3.45
N SER A 180 15.28 -11.12 3.68
CA SER A 180 14.67 -11.05 5.01
C SER A 180 14.29 -12.44 5.53
N MET A 181 13.70 -13.29 4.72
CA MET A 181 13.35 -14.67 5.09
C MET A 181 14.59 -15.46 5.51
N PHE A 182 15.69 -15.30 4.79
CA PHE A 182 16.96 -15.91 5.14
C PHE A 182 17.49 -15.36 6.48
N MET A 183 17.55 -14.05 6.63
CA MET A 183 18.04 -13.37 7.86
C MET A 183 17.24 -13.77 9.11
N PHE A 184 15.91 -13.87 8.98
CA PHE A 184 15.03 -14.27 10.09
C PHE A 184 14.85 -15.79 10.25
N GLY A 185 15.61 -16.62 9.52
CA GLY A 185 15.59 -18.09 9.66
C GLY A 185 14.29 -18.76 9.21
N LEU A 186 13.54 -18.13 8.32
CA LEU A 186 12.31 -18.67 7.75
C LEU A 186 12.57 -19.66 6.59
N GLY A 187 13.78 -19.63 6.01
CA GLY A 187 14.18 -20.41 4.85
C GLY A 187 13.64 -19.85 3.54
N GLU A 188 13.84 -20.56 2.45
CA GLU A 188 13.43 -20.09 1.10
C GLU A 188 11.91 -20.05 0.92
N LYS A 189 11.19 -20.94 1.63
CA LYS A 189 9.74 -21.06 1.50
C LYS A 189 9.10 -21.58 2.77
N LEU A 190 7.94 -21.01 3.14
CA LEU A 190 7.12 -21.46 4.25
C LEU A 190 5.96 -22.34 3.75
N LYS A 191 5.87 -23.58 4.27
CA LYS A 191 4.73 -24.47 3.97
C LYS A 191 3.44 -23.99 4.62
N MET A 192 3.55 -23.43 5.82
CA MET A 192 2.39 -22.97 6.59
C MET A 192 2.77 -21.87 7.57
N LEU A 193 1.97 -20.83 7.59
CA LEU A 193 2.06 -19.75 8.57
C LEU A 193 0.90 -19.87 9.57
N SER A 194 1.20 -20.41 10.76
CA SER A 194 0.25 -20.55 11.85
C SER A 194 1.01 -20.64 13.18
N ARG A 195 0.54 -19.90 14.18
CA ARG A 195 1.09 -19.96 15.53
C ARG A 195 0.95 -21.38 16.13
N LYS A 196 -0.16 -22.07 15.82
CA LYS A 196 -0.41 -23.43 16.31
C LYS A 196 0.52 -24.46 15.67
N TYR A 197 0.94 -24.25 14.42
CA TYR A 197 1.82 -25.18 13.71
C TYR A 197 3.29 -25.03 14.09
N SER A 198 3.78 -23.79 14.20
CA SER A 198 5.13 -23.49 14.66
C SER A 198 5.18 -22.09 15.29
N ASP A 199 5.24 -22.04 16.62
CA ASP A 199 5.34 -20.77 17.36
C ASP A 199 6.66 -20.03 17.04
N THR A 200 7.76 -20.76 16.87
CA THR A 200 9.06 -20.17 16.53
C THR A 200 9.05 -19.51 15.16
N LYS A 201 8.60 -20.20 14.10
CA LYS A 201 8.51 -19.61 12.77
C LYS A 201 7.50 -18.46 12.71
N TYR A 202 6.42 -18.56 13.48
CA TYR A 202 5.46 -17.47 13.58
C TYR A 202 6.06 -16.23 14.24
N ARG A 203 6.89 -16.38 15.28
CA ARG A 203 7.60 -15.25 15.91
C ARG A 203 8.61 -14.63 14.93
N PHE A 204 9.44 -15.42 14.28
CA PHE A 204 10.37 -14.92 13.27
C PHE A 204 9.67 -14.16 12.13
N PHE A 205 8.51 -14.65 11.69
CA PHE A 205 7.68 -13.93 10.75
C PHE A 205 7.17 -12.59 11.31
N CYS A 206 6.77 -12.54 12.59
CA CYS A 206 6.36 -11.28 13.23
C CYS A 206 7.52 -10.28 13.31
N ASP A 207 8.73 -10.76 13.72
CA ASP A 207 9.93 -9.94 13.81
C ASP A 207 10.33 -9.40 12.41
N MET A 208 10.22 -10.24 11.38
CA MET A 208 10.43 -9.81 9.98
C MET A 208 9.41 -8.76 9.54
N ALA A 209 8.13 -8.89 9.90
CA ALA A 209 7.11 -7.88 9.60
C ALA A 209 7.39 -6.54 10.30
N ASP A 210 7.84 -6.60 11.56
CA ASP A 210 8.20 -5.42 12.32
C ASP A 210 9.47 -4.76 11.76
N TYR A 211 10.47 -5.54 11.34
CA TYR A 211 11.68 -5.04 10.65
C TYR A 211 11.34 -4.34 9.32
N LEU A 212 10.52 -4.98 8.49
CA LEU A 212 10.10 -4.43 7.20
C LEU A 212 9.07 -3.30 7.34
N GLN A 213 8.68 -2.97 8.56
CA GLN A 213 7.67 -1.95 8.87
C GLN A 213 6.37 -2.12 8.08
N VAL A 214 5.89 -3.35 7.98
CA VAL A 214 4.63 -3.69 7.32
C VAL A 214 3.69 -4.45 8.25
N SER A 215 2.41 -4.47 7.95
CA SER A 215 1.48 -5.30 8.73
C SER A 215 1.69 -6.78 8.42
N ARG A 216 1.54 -7.64 9.44
CA ARG A 216 1.60 -9.11 9.31
C ARG A 216 0.68 -9.62 8.22
N THR A 217 -0.49 -9.01 8.08
CA THR A 217 -1.46 -9.37 7.04
C THR A 217 -0.93 -9.00 5.64
N ALA A 218 -0.40 -7.79 5.44
CA ALA A 218 0.17 -7.38 4.16
C ALA A 218 1.34 -8.28 3.76
N LEU A 219 2.26 -8.54 4.70
CA LEU A 219 3.40 -9.43 4.48
C LEU A 219 2.95 -10.84 4.10
N SER A 220 1.99 -11.43 4.84
CA SER A 220 1.52 -12.79 4.56
C SER A 220 0.84 -12.92 3.19
N TYR A 221 0.05 -11.93 2.79
CA TYR A 221 -0.56 -11.92 1.46
C TYR A 221 0.50 -11.78 0.35
N ARG A 222 1.49 -10.91 0.55
CA ARG A 222 2.55 -10.72 -0.44
C ARG A 222 3.41 -11.97 -0.60
N MET A 223 3.79 -12.61 0.50
CA MET A 223 4.52 -13.89 0.47
C MET A 223 3.72 -14.99 -0.24
N GLU A 224 2.40 -15.06 -0.03
CA GLU A 224 1.52 -16.01 -0.72
C GLU A 224 1.46 -15.71 -2.23
N GLN A 225 1.30 -14.45 -2.62
CA GLN A 225 1.30 -14.01 -4.02
C GLN A 225 2.58 -14.40 -4.76
N LEU A 226 3.73 -14.28 -4.10
CA LEU A 226 5.04 -14.60 -4.64
C LEU A 226 5.41 -16.09 -4.54
N GLY A 227 4.52 -16.92 -3.99
CA GLY A 227 4.76 -18.33 -3.79
C GLY A 227 5.77 -18.67 -2.68
N LEU A 228 6.14 -17.70 -1.85
CA LEU A 228 7.01 -17.88 -0.69
C LEU A 228 6.27 -18.47 0.52
N LEU A 229 4.94 -18.48 0.50
CA LEU A 229 4.06 -19.06 1.51
C LEU A 229 2.98 -19.91 0.84
N GLU A 230 2.88 -21.21 1.19
CA GLU A 230 1.91 -22.13 0.58
C GLU A 230 0.53 -22.07 1.27
N ASN A 231 0.49 -22.05 2.60
CA ASN A 231 -0.73 -22.08 3.39
C ASN A 231 -0.78 -20.90 4.38
N ASN A 232 -1.55 -19.88 4.03
CA ASN A 232 -1.74 -18.70 4.86
C ASN A 232 -2.91 -18.87 5.84
N ARG A 233 -2.66 -19.50 6.99
CA ARG A 233 -3.68 -19.71 8.02
C ARG A 233 -4.07 -18.43 8.75
N LEU A 234 -3.26 -17.38 8.76
CA LEU A 234 -3.61 -16.08 9.36
C LEU A 234 -4.85 -15.48 8.69
N VAL A 235 -4.92 -15.56 7.37
CA VAL A 235 -6.06 -15.04 6.60
C VAL A 235 -7.29 -15.90 6.85
N ILE A 236 -7.16 -17.22 6.79
CA ILE A 236 -8.26 -18.16 7.00
C ILE A 236 -8.85 -17.99 8.42
N GLU A 237 -8.01 -17.88 9.44
CA GLU A 237 -8.45 -17.67 10.83
C GLU A 237 -9.11 -16.29 11.03
N ALA A 238 -8.60 -15.26 10.39
CA ALA A 238 -9.18 -13.91 10.44
C ALA A 238 -10.55 -13.84 9.74
N GLU A 239 -10.71 -14.53 8.61
CA GLU A 239 -11.99 -14.63 7.90
C GLU A 239 -13.01 -15.47 8.66
N ALA A 240 -12.58 -16.57 9.27
CA ALA A 240 -13.44 -17.41 10.11
C ALA A 240 -14.00 -16.62 11.31
N ARG A 241 -13.16 -15.84 11.99
CA ARG A 241 -13.60 -14.94 13.07
C ARG A 241 -14.60 -13.89 12.63
N ARG A 242 -14.42 -13.31 11.42
CA ARG A 242 -15.36 -12.33 10.86
C ARG A 242 -16.71 -12.94 10.50
N LYS A 243 -16.73 -14.21 10.14
CA LYS A 243 -17.95 -14.96 9.77
C LYS A 243 -18.63 -15.61 10.99
N GLY A 244 -18.09 -15.46 12.20
CA GLY A 244 -18.65 -16.06 13.42
C GLY A 244 -18.55 -17.58 13.47
N VAL A 245 -17.63 -18.20 12.73
CA VAL A 245 -17.42 -19.65 12.60
C VAL A 245 -16.17 -20.08 13.38
N ALA A 246 -15.85 -19.42 14.51
CA ALA A 246 -14.72 -19.80 15.36
C ALA A 246 -15.19 -20.08 16.78
#